data_38399c95fcc3d22fea7df7f2c8398a17
#
_entry.id   38399c95fcc3d22fea7df7f2c8398a17
#
_cell.length_a   1.000
_cell.length_b   1.000
_cell.length_c   1.000
_cell.angle_alpha   90.00
_cell.angle_beta   90.00
_cell.angle_gamma   90.00
#
_symmetry.space_group_name_H-M   'P 1'
#
loop_
_entity.id
_entity.type
_entity.pdbx_description
1 polymer ?
#
loop_
_entity_poly.entity_id
_entity_poly.type
_entity_poly.pdbx_seq_one_letter_code
_entity_poly.pdbx_strand_id
1 'polypeptide(L)'
;MPHSPVPARPDSATIRSRQKASTLIHKALLTDKYNSTDRPLAGIVMMLAGIAGFAVMDATIKWLTADYPVPQVVALRSWFGLPILIMLAMREGGLPALKTQRPLVHLGRYGLVLLLSLSFFWALSMMKLVDAIAIAFAAPIIITALSVPLLKEAVGPRRWIAIGVGFCGVLIMLRPGIGVFQWAALAALGSALVYSLLMVTTRVYKSTESTAALMLFPQLGMSLTGILMVNFFWVTPTMLDLGLFALAGFFGSIGVMCLTHAFRLAPVAAIAPFEYTALVWATLLGFLLWGELPDGVTLVGTSIVIASGLYIIYRETRKSIQSSPKLPSLSPDDTGQ
;
A
#
# COMPACT_ATOMS: atom_id res chain seq x y z
N MET A 1 -17.08 -57.28 -36.07
CA MET A 1 -16.84 -55.86 -35.76
C MET A 1 -18.10 -55.33 -35.07
N PRO A 2 -18.05 -54.91 -33.78
CA PRO A 2 -19.24 -54.36 -33.11
C PRO A 2 -19.36 -52.88 -33.44
N HIS A 3 -20.54 -52.46 -33.89
CA HIS A 3 -20.90 -51.08 -34.13
C HIS A 3 -20.91 -50.28 -32.81
N SER A 4 -20.07 -49.26 -32.70
CA SER A 4 -20.14 -48.31 -31.61
C SER A 4 -21.40 -47.47 -31.72
N PRO A 5 -22.18 -47.25 -30.62
CA PRO A 5 -23.39 -46.45 -30.67
C PRO A 5 -23.06 -44.97 -30.92
N VAL A 6 -23.70 -44.35 -31.89
CA VAL A 6 -23.65 -42.91 -32.16
C VAL A 6 -24.23 -42.18 -30.95
N PRO A 7 -23.54 -41.17 -30.38
CA PRO A 7 -24.09 -40.42 -29.25
C PRO A 7 -25.37 -39.68 -29.64
N ALA A 8 -26.43 -39.86 -28.85
CA ALA A 8 -27.71 -39.20 -29.04
C ALA A 8 -27.58 -37.68 -29.03
N ARG A 9 -28.20 -37.00 -30.00
CA ARG A 9 -28.25 -35.52 -30.02
C ARG A 9 -28.97 -35.02 -28.77
N PRO A 10 -28.36 -34.00 -28.08
CA PRO A 10 -28.97 -33.45 -26.87
C PRO A 10 -30.33 -32.84 -27.20
N ASP A 11 -31.30 -33.12 -26.33
CA ASP A 11 -32.71 -32.66 -26.46
C ASP A 11 -32.78 -31.13 -26.48
N SER A 12 -33.65 -30.56 -27.28
CA SER A 12 -33.88 -29.12 -27.43
C SER A 12 -34.15 -28.40 -26.08
N ALA A 13 -34.72 -29.13 -25.11
CA ALA A 13 -34.94 -28.68 -23.75
C ALA A 13 -33.62 -28.49 -22.98
N THR A 14 -32.64 -29.39 -23.16
CA THR A 14 -31.31 -29.35 -22.54
C THR A 14 -30.47 -28.21 -23.12
N ILE A 15 -30.61 -27.93 -24.42
CA ILE A 15 -29.91 -26.79 -25.07
C ILE A 15 -30.50 -25.47 -24.56
N ARG A 16 -31.81 -25.33 -24.44
CA ARG A 16 -32.46 -24.11 -23.90
C ARG A 16 -32.15 -23.88 -22.42
N SER A 17 -32.06 -24.94 -21.60
CA SER A 17 -31.68 -24.79 -20.19
C SER A 17 -30.21 -24.35 -20.02
N ARG A 18 -29.30 -24.88 -20.84
CA ARG A 18 -27.87 -24.44 -20.85
C ARG A 18 -27.72 -23.00 -21.35
N GLN A 19 -28.49 -22.60 -22.37
CA GLN A 19 -28.49 -21.21 -22.82
C GLN A 19 -29.03 -20.25 -21.75
N LYS A 20 -30.16 -20.62 -21.09
CA LYS A 20 -30.70 -19.82 -19.98
C LYS A 20 -29.76 -19.70 -18.79
N ALA A 21 -29.08 -20.79 -18.41
CA ALA A 21 -28.06 -20.79 -17.36
C ALA A 21 -26.86 -19.95 -17.78
N SER A 22 -26.37 -20.06 -19.01
CA SER A 22 -25.29 -19.23 -19.54
C SER A 22 -25.65 -17.73 -19.54
N THR A 23 -26.87 -17.38 -19.93
CA THR A 23 -27.36 -15.99 -19.93
C THR A 23 -27.53 -15.45 -18.52
N LEU A 24 -27.98 -16.28 -17.56
CA LEU A 24 -28.08 -15.89 -16.15
C LEU A 24 -26.71 -15.72 -15.49
N ILE A 25 -25.77 -16.63 -15.76
CA ILE A 25 -24.38 -16.52 -15.30
C ILE A 25 -23.73 -15.30 -15.93
N HIS A 26 -23.94 -15.06 -17.21
CA HIS A 26 -23.42 -13.89 -17.91
C HIS A 26 -24.00 -12.57 -17.37
N LYS A 27 -25.34 -12.56 -17.12
CA LYS A 27 -26.03 -11.42 -16.50
C LYS A 27 -25.55 -11.19 -15.05
N ALA A 28 -25.34 -12.26 -14.28
CA ALA A 28 -24.77 -12.19 -12.93
C ALA A 28 -23.31 -11.68 -12.93
N LEU A 29 -22.48 -12.16 -13.87
CA LEU A 29 -21.11 -11.69 -14.04
C LEU A 29 -21.04 -10.25 -14.54
N LEU A 30 -21.98 -9.79 -15.35
CA LEU A 30 -22.07 -8.39 -15.79
C LEU A 30 -22.60 -7.47 -14.69
N THR A 31 -23.57 -7.93 -13.88
CA THR A 31 -24.08 -7.17 -12.73
C THR A 31 -23.08 -7.12 -11.58
N ASP A 32 -22.25 -8.13 -11.38
CA ASP A 32 -21.17 -8.12 -10.39
C ASP A 32 -20.00 -7.22 -10.83
N LYS A 33 -19.78 -7.08 -12.14
CA LYS A 33 -18.75 -6.19 -12.72
C LYS A 33 -19.16 -4.71 -12.75
N TYR A 34 -20.45 -4.42 -12.59
CA TYR A 34 -21.03 -3.08 -12.53
C TYR A 34 -21.81 -2.88 -11.23
N ASN A 35 -21.30 -3.44 -10.15
CA ASN A 35 -21.86 -3.14 -8.84
C ASN A 35 -21.60 -1.67 -8.57
N SER A 36 -22.67 -0.91 -8.45
CA SER A 36 -22.80 0.53 -8.24
C SER A 36 -22.17 1.07 -6.95
N THR A 37 -21.13 0.42 -6.44
CA THR A 37 -20.35 0.82 -5.26
C THR A 37 -19.06 1.56 -5.63
N ASP A 38 -18.65 1.58 -6.91
CA ASP A 38 -17.52 2.39 -7.33
C ASP A 38 -17.87 3.89 -7.20
N ARG A 39 -17.33 4.49 -6.14
CA ARG A 39 -17.41 5.93 -5.88
C ARG A 39 -16.01 6.54 -6.03
N PRO A 40 -15.53 6.73 -7.27
CA PRO A 40 -14.16 7.13 -7.51
C PRO A 40 -13.80 8.46 -6.83
N LEU A 41 -14.73 9.40 -6.80
CA LEU A 41 -14.52 10.69 -6.10
C LEU A 41 -14.33 10.48 -4.58
N ALA A 42 -15.16 9.64 -3.96
CA ALA A 42 -15.02 9.33 -2.53
C ALA A 42 -13.70 8.60 -2.26
N GLY A 43 -13.28 7.67 -3.15
CA GLY A 43 -11.98 7.01 -3.08
C GLY A 43 -10.81 7.99 -3.17
N ILE A 44 -10.87 8.98 -4.08
CA ILE A 44 -9.85 10.03 -4.20
C ILE A 44 -9.79 10.89 -2.94
N VAL A 45 -10.94 11.33 -2.41
CA VAL A 45 -10.99 12.12 -1.17
C VAL A 45 -10.41 11.34 0.01
N MET A 46 -10.74 10.06 0.15
CA MET A 46 -10.16 9.19 1.18
C MET A 46 -8.65 9.02 1.00
N MET A 47 -8.16 8.85 -0.23
CA MET A 47 -6.74 8.78 -0.52
C MET A 47 -6.01 10.05 -0.09
N LEU A 48 -6.51 11.22 -0.51
CA LEU A 48 -5.92 12.51 -0.16
C LEU A 48 -5.94 12.76 1.36
N ALA A 49 -7.04 12.43 2.04
CA ALA A 49 -7.14 12.55 3.50
C ALA A 49 -6.15 11.61 4.21
N GLY A 50 -6.01 10.38 3.73
CA GLY A 50 -5.07 9.41 4.28
C GLY A 50 -3.62 9.86 4.14
N ILE A 51 -3.25 10.37 2.98
CA ILE A 51 -1.90 10.88 2.70
C ILE A 51 -1.60 12.13 3.52
N ALA A 52 -2.55 13.05 3.63
CA ALA A 52 -2.40 14.22 4.51
C ALA A 52 -2.21 13.79 5.97
N GLY A 53 -2.95 12.77 6.43
CA GLY A 53 -2.79 12.19 7.76
C GLY A 53 -1.39 11.61 7.96
N PHE A 54 -0.87 10.83 7.01
CA PHE A 54 0.51 10.34 7.09
C PHE A 54 1.55 11.46 7.07
N ALA A 55 1.35 12.50 6.28
CA ALA A 55 2.26 13.63 6.25
C ALA A 55 2.33 14.36 7.61
N VAL A 56 1.18 14.56 8.28
CA VAL A 56 1.14 15.10 9.63
C VAL A 56 1.83 14.16 10.62
N MET A 57 1.57 12.86 10.53
CA MET A 57 2.25 11.85 11.36
C MET A 57 3.77 11.93 11.18
N ASP A 58 4.25 11.90 9.93
CA ASP A 58 5.68 11.88 9.62
C ASP A 58 6.39 13.17 10.08
N ALA A 59 5.76 14.33 9.88
CA ALA A 59 6.25 15.60 10.39
C ALA A 59 6.32 15.61 11.93
N THR A 60 5.28 15.11 12.60
CA THR A 60 5.24 15.00 14.06
C THR A 60 6.32 14.04 14.58
N ILE A 61 6.53 12.91 13.89
CA ILE A 61 7.60 11.96 14.22
C ILE A 61 8.98 12.60 14.05
N LYS A 62 9.22 13.29 12.93
CA LYS A 62 10.49 14.02 12.71
C LYS A 62 10.72 15.03 13.82
N TRP A 63 9.69 15.76 14.26
CA TRP A 63 9.79 16.68 15.38
C TRP A 63 10.20 15.97 16.68
N LEU A 64 9.49 14.90 17.04
CA LEU A 64 9.75 14.14 18.26
C LEU A 64 11.11 13.45 18.29
N THR A 65 11.64 13.04 17.13
CA THR A 65 12.96 12.37 17.05
C THR A 65 14.13 13.31 17.31
N ALA A 66 13.91 14.62 17.47
CA ALA A 66 14.93 15.55 17.93
C ALA A 66 15.28 15.33 19.42
N ASP A 67 14.26 14.99 20.24
CA ASP A 67 14.40 14.91 21.70
C ASP A 67 14.24 13.47 22.22
N TYR A 68 13.62 12.57 21.45
CA TYR A 68 13.30 11.21 21.87
C TYR A 68 13.95 10.16 20.97
N PRO A 69 14.44 9.06 21.56
CA PRO A 69 14.96 7.93 20.78
C PRO A 69 13.90 7.34 19.86
N VAL A 70 14.28 7.02 18.62
CA VAL A 70 13.37 6.45 17.61
C VAL A 70 12.54 5.25 18.12
N PRO A 71 13.12 4.28 18.87
CA PRO A 71 12.33 3.17 19.43
C PRO A 71 11.21 3.63 20.37
N GLN A 72 11.45 4.67 21.17
CA GLN A 72 10.44 5.25 22.05
C GLN A 72 9.32 5.94 21.25
N VAL A 73 9.69 6.66 20.18
CA VAL A 73 8.73 7.30 19.28
C VAL A 73 7.83 6.24 18.62
N VAL A 74 8.41 5.16 18.10
CA VAL A 74 7.67 4.02 17.53
C VAL A 74 6.68 3.44 18.53
N ALA A 75 7.11 3.23 19.77
CA ALA A 75 6.30 2.62 20.82
C ALA A 75 5.12 3.49 21.23
N LEU A 76 5.39 4.75 21.64
CA LEU A 76 4.35 5.66 22.13
C LEU A 76 3.34 5.98 21.04
N ARG A 77 3.79 6.26 19.81
CA ARG A 77 2.89 6.42 18.67
C ARG A 77 1.99 5.19 18.48
N SER A 78 2.56 3.99 18.62
CA SER A 78 1.79 2.76 18.46
C SER A 78 0.72 2.60 19.55
N TRP A 79 1.01 2.94 20.78
CA TRP A 79 0.04 2.92 21.89
C TRP A 79 -1.15 3.83 21.61
N PHE A 80 -0.90 5.07 21.22
CA PHE A 80 -1.96 6.02 20.92
C PHE A 80 -2.74 5.66 19.64
N GLY A 81 -2.14 4.91 18.71
CA GLY A 81 -2.83 4.40 17.53
C GLY A 81 -3.72 3.17 17.77
N LEU A 82 -3.45 2.38 18.82
CA LEU A 82 -4.19 1.15 19.13
C LEU A 82 -5.71 1.33 19.26
N PRO A 83 -6.23 2.31 20.01
CA PRO A 83 -7.69 2.46 20.19
C PRO A 83 -8.44 2.58 18.86
N ILE A 84 -7.86 3.28 17.89
CA ILE A 84 -8.46 3.49 16.57
C ILE A 84 -8.51 2.19 15.80
N LEU A 85 -7.41 1.43 15.79
CA LEU A 85 -7.36 0.15 15.09
C LEU A 85 -8.23 -0.92 15.74
N ILE A 86 -8.34 -0.91 17.08
CA ILE A 86 -9.28 -1.77 17.81
C ILE A 86 -10.71 -1.41 17.42
N MET A 87 -11.05 -0.11 17.39
CA MET A 87 -12.39 0.33 16.98
C MET A 87 -12.70 -0.08 15.53
N LEU A 88 -11.71 0.01 14.61
CA LEU A 88 -11.85 -0.44 13.25
C LEU A 88 -12.09 -1.95 13.17
N ALA A 89 -11.31 -2.74 13.93
CA ALA A 89 -11.45 -4.19 13.98
C ALA A 89 -12.83 -4.61 14.52
N MET A 90 -13.34 -3.91 15.53
CA MET A 90 -14.67 -4.16 16.08
C MET A 90 -15.78 -3.85 15.08
N ARG A 91 -15.60 -2.84 14.21
CA ARG A 91 -16.56 -2.51 13.13
C ARG A 91 -16.49 -3.47 11.94
N GLU A 92 -15.34 -4.05 11.64
CA GLU A 92 -15.12 -4.93 10.48
C GLU A 92 -15.41 -6.41 10.75
N GLY A 93 -15.99 -6.76 11.89
CA GLY A 93 -16.38 -8.15 12.23
C GLY A 93 -16.09 -8.54 13.66
N GLY A 94 -15.57 -7.62 14.49
CA GLY A 94 -15.31 -7.82 15.91
C GLY A 94 -14.23 -8.85 16.22
N LEU A 95 -14.29 -9.44 17.40
CA LEU A 95 -13.32 -10.45 17.86
C LEU A 95 -13.20 -11.68 16.91
N PRO A 96 -14.28 -12.17 16.27
CA PRO A 96 -14.14 -13.25 15.27
C PRO A 96 -13.24 -12.91 14.09
N ALA A 97 -13.21 -11.66 13.65
CA ALA A 97 -12.35 -11.21 12.55
C ALA A 97 -10.85 -11.22 12.93
N LEU A 98 -10.53 -11.24 14.21
CA LEU A 98 -9.15 -11.32 14.71
C LEU A 98 -8.66 -12.76 14.89
N LYS A 99 -9.52 -13.75 14.66
CA LYS A 99 -9.12 -15.16 14.77
C LYS A 99 -8.17 -15.51 13.63
N THR A 100 -6.93 -15.81 13.96
CA THR A 100 -5.89 -16.25 13.01
C THR A 100 -5.56 -17.70 13.19
N GLN A 101 -5.26 -18.39 12.08
CA GLN A 101 -4.69 -19.74 12.07
C GLN A 101 -3.17 -19.72 11.78
N ARG A 102 -2.59 -18.54 11.58
CA ARG A 102 -1.20 -18.37 11.16
C ARG A 102 -0.43 -17.38 12.01
N PRO A 103 -0.22 -17.62 13.30
CA PRO A 103 0.43 -16.67 14.21
C PRO A 103 1.86 -16.30 13.75
N LEU A 104 2.60 -17.23 13.12
CA LEU A 104 3.94 -16.96 12.59
C LEU A 104 3.93 -15.92 11.45
N VAL A 105 2.85 -15.83 10.67
CA VAL A 105 2.70 -14.79 9.64
C VAL A 105 2.60 -13.42 10.30
N HIS A 106 1.82 -13.29 11.37
CA HIS A 106 1.68 -12.04 12.11
C HIS A 106 2.97 -11.65 12.81
N LEU A 107 3.71 -12.62 13.36
CA LEU A 107 5.04 -12.38 13.95
C LEU A 107 6.03 -11.87 12.90
N GLY A 108 6.08 -12.51 11.72
CA GLY A 108 6.91 -12.03 10.61
C GLY A 108 6.53 -10.63 10.12
N ARG A 109 5.22 -10.36 10.02
CA ARG A 109 4.71 -9.02 9.65
C ARG A 109 5.02 -7.97 10.71
N TYR A 110 4.92 -8.32 12.00
CA TYR A 110 5.37 -7.46 13.08
C TYR A 110 6.84 -7.09 12.93
N GLY A 111 7.71 -8.06 12.69
CA GLY A 111 9.14 -7.81 12.45
C GLY A 111 9.39 -6.89 11.25
N LEU A 112 8.65 -7.09 10.15
CA LEU A 112 8.72 -6.19 8.98
C LEU A 112 8.25 -4.77 9.32
N VAL A 113 7.11 -4.60 10.01
CA VAL A 113 6.58 -3.28 10.39
C VAL A 113 7.51 -2.58 11.39
N LEU A 114 8.11 -3.32 12.32
CA LEU A 114 9.08 -2.78 13.27
C LEU A 114 10.33 -2.28 12.52
N LEU A 115 10.91 -3.12 11.66
CA LEU A 115 12.08 -2.75 10.85
C LEU A 115 11.79 -1.56 9.93
N LEU A 116 10.62 -1.56 9.27
CA LEU A 116 10.15 -0.43 8.46
C LEU A 116 10.12 0.86 9.28
N SER A 117 9.45 0.83 10.43
CA SER A 117 9.27 2.01 11.27
C SER A 117 10.59 2.52 11.84
N LEU A 118 11.45 1.64 12.35
CA LEU A 118 12.75 2.02 12.86
C LEU A 118 13.65 2.62 11.77
N SER A 119 13.70 1.99 10.59
CA SER A 119 14.54 2.47 9.47
C SER A 119 14.04 3.80 8.92
N PHE A 120 12.74 3.93 8.70
CA PHE A 120 12.17 5.14 8.12
C PHE A 120 12.22 6.33 9.10
N PHE A 121 11.87 6.11 10.38
CA PHE A 121 11.88 7.19 11.36
C PHE A 121 13.31 7.59 11.74
N TRP A 122 14.26 6.65 11.70
CA TRP A 122 15.66 7.02 11.81
C TRP A 122 16.12 7.86 10.61
N ALA A 123 15.72 7.53 9.39
CA ALA A 123 15.99 8.38 8.24
C ALA A 123 15.37 9.78 8.39
N LEU A 124 14.11 9.87 8.87
CA LEU A 124 13.44 11.15 9.14
C LEU A 124 14.17 12.00 10.17
N SER A 125 14.80 11.39 11.19
CA SER A 125 15.58 12.13 12.20
C SER A 125 16.87 12.76 11.65
N MET A 126 17.37 12.24 10.51
CA MET A 126 18.70 12.60 9.99
C MET A 126 18.66 13.39 8.67
N MET A 127 17.49 13.47 8.01
CA MET A 127 17.37 14.10 6.70
C MET A 127 16.10 14.94 6.58
N LYS A 128 16.00 15.74 5.53
CA LYS A 128 14.80 16.54 5.25
C LYS A 128 13.59 15.64 5.04
N LEU A 129 12.42 16.10 5.53
CA LEU A 129 11.16 15.36 5.41
C LEU A 129 10.85 14.98 3.95
N VAL A 130 11.00 15.94 3.04
CA VAL A 130 10.72 15.73 1.61
C VAL A 130 11.70 14.73 0.97
N ASP A 131 12.98 14.72 1.36
CA ASP A 131 13.98 13.81 0.80
C ASP A 131 13.71 12.37 1.24
N ALA A 132 13.36 12.15 2.51
CA ALA A 132 12.99 10.82 3.02
C ALA A 132 11.77 10.25 2.29
N ILE A 133 10.71 11.05 2.12
CA ILE A 133 9.49 10.65 1.40
C ILE A 133 9.77 10.42 -0.08
N ALA A 134 10.60 11.27 -0.72
CA ALA A 134 11.00 11.09 -2.12
C ALA A 134 11.69 9.74 -2.36
N ILE A 135 12.61 9.34 -1.47
CA ILE A 135 13.29 8.03 -1.55
C ILE A 135 12.30 6.89 -1.28
N ALA A 136 11.34 7.06 -0.36
CA ALA A 136 10.32 6.06 -0.08
C ALA A 136 9.44 5.75 -1.31
N PHE A 137 9.30 6.68 -2.26
CA PHE A 137 8.63 6.43 -3.55
C PHE A 137 9.37 5.43 -4.47
N ALA A 138 10.55 4.92 -4.08
CA ALA A 138 11.11 3.72 -4.69
C ALA A 138 10.20 2.47 -4.48
N ALA A 139 9.34 2.47 -3.47
CA ALA A 139 8.53 1.31 -3.11
C ALA A 139 7.66 0.76 -4.25
N PRO A 140 6.90 1.53 -5.05
CA PRO A 140 6.13 0.99 -6.17
C PRO A 140 6.98 0.27 -7.21
N ILE A 141 8.19 0.77 -7.45
CA ILE A 141 9.17 0.18 -8.38
C ILE A 141 9.65 -1.16 -7.82
N ILE A 142 10.01 -1.18 -6.52
CA ILE A 142 10.47 -2.38 -5.82
C ILE A 142 9.35 -3.43 -5.72
N ILE A 143 8.09 -3.02 -5.42
CA ILE A 143 6.92 -3.92 -5.40
C ILE A 143 6.78 -4.62 -6.75
N THR A 144 6.88 -3.88 -7.86
CA THR A 144 6.78 -4.44 -9.21
C THR A 144 7.94 -5.42 -9.48
N ALA A 145 9.15 -5.10 -9.07
CA ALA A 145 10.30 -6.00 -9.22
C ALA A 145 10.15 -7.28 -8.38
N LEU A 146 9.68 -7.16 -7.13
CA LEU A 146 9.48 -8.28 -6.22
C LEU A 146 8.28 -9.16 -6.60
N SER A 147 7.28 -8.62 -7.32
CA SER A 147 6.12 -9.41 -7.74
C SER A 147 6.53 -10.56 -8.69
N VAL A 148 7.61 -10.40 -9.44
CA VAL A 148 8.12 -11.45 -10.36
C VAL A 148 8.56 -12.70 -9.59
N PRO A 149 9.54 -12.66 -8.67
CA PRO A 149 10.00 -13.86 -7.98
C PRO A 149 9.01 -14.36 -6.91
N LEU A 150 8.26 -13.46 -6.23
CA LEU A 150 7.43 -13.83 -5.09
C LEU A 150 6.00 -14.20 -5.49
N LEU A 151 5.41 -13.53 -6.48
CA LEU A 151 4.05 -13.80 -6.96
C LEU A 151 4.03 -14.54 -8.30
N LYS A 152 5.20 -14.78 -8.91
CA LYS A 152 5.35 -15.39 -10.23
C LYS A 152 4.59 -14.62 -11.33
N GLU A 153 4.48 -13.30 -11.17
CA GLU A 153 3.84 -12.45 -12.16
C GLU A 153 4.73 -12.24 -13.37
N ALA A 154 4.16 -12.32 -14.57
CA ALA A 154 4.90 -12.05 -15.80
C ALA A 154 5.02 -10.53 -16.05
N VAL A 155 6.21 -9.97 -15.82
CA VAL A 155 6.54 -8.57 -16.09
C VAL A 155 7.20 -8.48 -17.47
N GLY A 156 6.57 -7.73 -18.39
CA GLY A 156 7.11 -7.53 -19.74
C GLY A 156 8.33 -6.59 -19.78
N PRO A 157 9.13 -6.61 -20.89
CA PRO A 157 10.39 -5.87 -20.98
C PRO A 157 10.22 -4.36 -20.77
N ARG A 158 9.13 -3.78 -21.22
CA ARG A 158 8.86 -2.35 -21.04
C ARG A 158 8.70 -1.94 -19.56
N ARG A 159 8.17 -2.82 -18.69
CA ARG A 159 8.11 -2.56 -17.25
C ARG A 159 9.48 -2.66 -16.61
N TRP A 160 10.33 -3.60 -17.07
CA TRP A 160 11.72 -3.70 -16.63
C TRP A 160 12.53 -2.45 -16.97
N ILE A 161 12.32 -1.87 -18.16
CA ILE A 161 12.93 -0.58 -18.53
C ILE A 161 12.46 0.53 -17.56
N ALA A 162 11.16 0.61 -17.28
CA ALA A 162 10.64 1.60 -16.33
C ALA A 162 11.23 1.40 -14.90
N ILE A 163 11.33 0.16 -14.42
CA ILE A 163 12.00 -0.17 -13.15
C ILE A 163 13.45 0.36 -13.16
N GLY A 164 14.20 0.11 -14.22
CA GLY A 164 15.59 0.60 -14.38
C GLY A 164 15.67 2.12 -14.35
N VAL A 165 14.81 2.81 -15.11
CA VAL A 165 14.74 4.29 -15.15
C VAL A 165 14.38 4.85 -13.77
N GLY A 166 13.39 4.30 -13.08
CA GLY A 166 13.02 4.73 -11.74
C GLY A 166 14.14 4.49 -10.73
N PHE A 167 14.86 3.37 -10.84
CA PHE A 167 16.00 3.10 -9.98
C PHE A 167 17.17 4.10 -10.23
N CYS A 168 17.39 4.54 -11.47
CA CYS A 168 18.31 5.66 -11.74
C CYS A 168 17.87 6.94 -11.02
N GLY A 169 16.58 7.26 -10.99
CA GLY A 169 16.07 8.39 -10.20
C GLY A 169 16.38 8.26 -8.71
N VAL A 170 16.22 7.06 -8.13
CA VAL A 170 16.60 6.77 -6.74
C VAL A 170 18.11 6.97 -6.52
N LEU A 171 18.97 6.48 -7.42
CA LEU A 171 20.42 6.65 -7.31
C LEU A 171 20.83 8.13 -7.38
N ILE A 172 20.16 8.94 -8.19
CA ILE A 172 20.38 10.39 -8.24
C ILE A 172 20.09 11.02 -6.87
N MET A 173 18.99 10.63 -6.21
CA MET A 173 18.63 11.14 -4.88
C MET A 173 19.59 10.64 -3.79
N LEU A 174 20.04 9.40 -3.87
CA LEU A 174 20.98 8.79 -2.90
C LEU A 174 22.36 9.48 -2.87
N ARG A 175 22.80 10.10 -3.97
CA ARG A 175 24.10 10.78 -4.11
C ARG A 175 25.26 9.96 -3.51
N PRO A 176 25.55 8.76 -4.04
CA PRO A 176 26.58 7.91 -3.47
C PRO A 176 27.92 8.64 -3.43
N GLY A 177 28.55 8.70 -2.23
CA GLY A 177 29.86 9.33 -2.01
C GLY A 177 29.88 10.64 -1.24
N ILE A 178 28.74 11.21 -0.82
CA ILE A 178 28.66 12.51 -0.14
C ILE A 178 28.11 12.37 1.30
N GLY A 179 29.01 12.13 2.29
CA GLY A 179 28.77 12.42 3.73
C GLY A 179 27.76 11.56 4.51
N VAL A 180 27.37 12.06 5.71
CA VAL A 180 26.46 11.40 6.68
C VAL A 180 25.06 11.16 6.11
N PHE A 181 24.63 11.97 5.16
CA PHE A 181 23.36 11.84 4.44
C PHE A 181 23.18 10.47 3.77
N GLN A 182 24.27 9.81 3.40
CA GLN A 182 24.25 8.51 2.71
C GLN A 182 23.63 7.40 3.56
N TRP A 183 23.91 7.31 4.86
CA TRP A 183 23.35 6.28 5.73
C TRP A 183 21.87 6.46 5.96
N ALA A 184 21.41 7.69 6.16
CA ALA A 184 19.99 8.01 6.30
C ALA A 184 19.22 7.69 5.01
N ALA A 185 19.78 8.02 3.85
CA ALA A 185 19.18 7.71 2.55
C ALA A 185 19.13 6.20 2.28
N LEU A 186 20.15 5.43 2.69
CA LEU A 186 20.12 3.97 2.63
C LEU A 186 19.06 3.38 3.57
N ALA A 187 18.88 3.96 4.76
CA ALA A 187 17.81 3.53 5.67
C ALA A 187 16.40 3.82 5.08
N ALA A 188 16.21 4.99 4.46
CA ALA A 188 14.97 5.31 3.75
C ALA A 188 14.71 4.34 2.59
N LEU A 189 15.73 4.00 1.80
CA LEU A 189 15.61 2.99 0.73
C LEU A 189 15.36 1.59 1.30
N GLY A 190 16.04 1.22 2.38
CA GLY A 190 15.81 -0.02 3.13
C GLY A 190 14.37 -0.12 3.63
N SER A 191 13.82 0.99 4.15
CA SER A 191 12.41 1.05 4.56
C SER A 191 11.46 0.85 3.38
N ALA A 192 11.75 1.42 2.20
CA ALA A 192 10.97 1.21 0.98
C ALA A 192 10.99 -0.26 0.54
N LEU A 193 12.12 -0.95 0.66
CA LEU A 193 12.24 -2.39 0.40
C LEU A 193 11.37 -3.20 1.38
N VAL A 194 11.47 -2.92 2.68
CA VAL A 194 10.69 -3.61 3.73
C VAL A 194 9.20 -3.35 3.55
N TYR A 195 8.80 -2.12 3.22
CA TYR A 195 7.42 -1.78 2.88
C TYR A 195 6.93 -2.58 1.67
N SER A 196 7.76 -2.71 0.65
CA SER A 196 7.44 -3.49 -0.55
C SER A 196 7.22 -4.97 -0.23
N LEU A 197 8.05 -5.57 0.61
CA LEU A 197 7.87 -6.92 1.13
C LEU A 197 6.57 -7.06 1.93
N LEU A 198 6.27 -6.08 2.78
CA LEU A 198 5.03 -6.04 3.56
C LEU A 198 3.80 -6.00 2.65
N MET A 199 3.83 -5.21 1.57
CA MET A 199 2.73 -5.12 0.60
C MET A 199 2.56 -6.42 -0.20
N VAL A 200 3.65 -7.04 -0.63
CA VAL A 200 3.61 -8.34 -1.33
C VAL A 200 3.05 -9.43 -0.40
N THR A 201 3.50 -9.50 0.86
CA THR A 201 2.96 -10.47 1.83
C THR A 201 1.47 -10.23 2.11
N THR A 202 1.00 -8.97 2.12
CA THR A 202 -0.42 -8.65 2.25
C THR A 202 -1.24 -9.24 1.10
N ARG A 203 -0.72 -9.17 -0.14
CA ARG A 203 -1.38 -9.79 -1.30
C ARG A 203 -1.44 -11.32 -1.20
N VAL A 204 -0.39 -11.95 -0.65
CA VAL A 204 -0.35 -13.41 -0.46
C VAL A 204 -1.37 -13.86 0.57
N TYR A 205 -1.51 -13.14 1.69
CA TYR A 205 -2.33 -13.58 2.82
C TYR A 205 -3.75 -13.00 2.88
N LYS A 206 -4.14 -12.11 1.95
CA LYS A 206 -5.47 -11.47 1.93
C LYS A 206 -6.66 -12.44 1.88
N SER A 207 -6.46 -13.66 1.37
CA SER A 207 -7.50 -14.70 1.27
C SER A 207 -7.65 -15.54 2.53
N THR A 208 -6.65 -15.52 3.42
CA THR A 208 -6.61 -16.36 4.62
C THR A 208 -6.70 -15.58 5.93
N GLU A 209 -6.40 -14.28 5.90
CA GLU A 209 -6.36 -13.42 7.07
C GLU A 209 -7.21 -12.16 6.82
N SER A 210 -7.90 -11.69 7.87
CA SER A 210 -8.68 -10.46 7.78
C SER A 210 -7.78 -9.23 7.70
N THR A 211 -8.27 -8.15 7.08
CA THR A 211 -7.57 -6.87 7.03
C THR A 211 -7.31 -6.33 8.44
N ALA A 212 -8.30 -6.46 9.32
CA ALA A 212 -8.17 -6.05 10.72
C ALA A 212 -7.03 -6.79 11.45
N ALA A 213 -6.93 -8.12 11.29
CA ALA A 213 -5.86 -8.91 11.89
C ALA A 213 -4.48 -8.52 11.32
N LEU A 214 -4.37 -8.35 10.00
CA LEU A 214 -3.13 -7.95 9.32
C LEU A 214 -2.61 -6.57 9.76
N MET A 215 -3.49 -5.67 10.27
CA MET A 215 -3.12 -4.35 10.76
C MET A 215 -2.92 -4.32 12.29
N LEU A 216 -3.82 -4.97 13.04
CA LEU A 216 -3.83 -4.86 14.49
C LEU A 216 -2.69 -5.66 15.15
N PHE A 217 -2.39 -6.88 14.70
CA PHE A 217 -1.34 -7.70 15.33
C PHE A 217 0.05 -7.07 15.26
N PRO A 218 0.53 -6.53 14.11
CA PRO A 218 1.79 -5.79 14.09
C PRO A 218 1.79 -4.58 15.01
N GLN A 219 0.68 -3.84 15.08
CA GLN A 219 0.56 -2.68 15.96
C GLN A 219 0.62 -3.05 17.44
N LEU A 220 -0.02 -4.15 17.84
CA LEU A 220 0.10 -4.72 19.19
C LEU A 220 1.56 -5.10 19.50
N GLY A 221 2.23 -5.78 18.57
CA GLY A 221 3.64 -6.12 18.71
C GLY A 221 4.52 -4.90 18.93
N MET A 222 4.32 -3.84 18.15
CA MET A 222 5.07 -2.58 18.29
C MET A 222 4.81 -1.91 19.65
N SER A 223 3.59 -1.94 20.12
CA SER A 223 3.22 -1.41 21.45
C SER A 223 3.88 -2.19 22.58
N LEU A 224 3.96 -3.53 22.46
CA LEU A 224 4.65 -4.40 23.43
C LEU A 224 6.18 -4.17 23.40
N THR A 225 6.77 -3.98 22.21
CA THR A 225 8.20 -3.65 22.11
C THR A 225 8.55 -2.41 22.91
N GLY A 226 7.66 -1.42 22.93
CA GLY A 226 7.85 -0.20 23.71
C GLY A 226 8.01 -0.46 25.20
N ILE A 227 7.23 -1.39 25.75
CA ILE A 227 7.33 -1.77 27.18
C ILE A 227 8.73 -2.35 27.47
N LEU A 228 9.25 -3.16 26.55
CA LEU A 228 10.58 -3.75 26.70
C LEU A 228 11.71 -2.71 26.57
N MET A 229 11.51 -1.69 25.74
CA MET A 229 12.52 -0.64 25.49
C MET A 229 12.56 0.46 26.55
N VAL A 230 11.52 0.63 27.37
CA VAL A 230 11.44 1.63 28.44
C VAL A 230 12.67 1.59 29.36
N ASN A 231 13.18 0.40 29.68
CA ASN A 231 14.29 0.24 30.60
C ASN A 231 15.65 0.63 30.01
N PHE A 232 15.76 0.77 28.68
CA PHE A 232 17.05 1.01 28.00
C PHE A 232 17.19 2.43 27.45
N PHE A 233 16.10 3.03 27.00
CA PHE A 233 16.15 4.28 26.21
C PHE A 233 15.02 5.25 26.58
N TRP A 234 14.57 5.27 27.86
CA TRP A 234 13.44 6.08 28.21
C TRP A 234 13.82 7.53 28.53
N VAL A 235 13.21 8.46 27.82
CA VAL A 235 13.16 9.89 28.14
C VAL A 235 11.73 10.24 28.50
N THR A 236 11.49 10.74 29.71
CA THR A 236 10.12 11.05 30.16
C THR A 236 9.51 12.17 29.34
N PRO A 237 8.42 11.92 28.60
CA PRO A 237 7.80 12.94 27.77
C PRO A 237 7.15 14.05 28.60
N THR A 238 7.22 15.28 28.09
CA THR A 238 6.41 16.38 28.63
C THR A 238 4.92 16.17 28.28
N MET A 239 4.02 16.91 28.94
CA MET A 239 2.59 16.83 28.60
C MET A 239 2.29 17.29 27.19
N LEU A 240 3.03 18.23 26.67
CA LEU A 240 2.92 18.68 25.27
C LEU A 240 3.35 17.57 24.30
N ASP A 241 4.47 16.92 24.58
CA ASP A 241 5.01 15.87 23.72
C ASP A 241 4.12 14.62 23.75
N LEU A 242 3.50 14.30 24.91
CA LEU A 242 2.47 13.25 24.96
C LEU A 242 1.30 13.56 24.01
N GLY A 243 0.91 14.82 23.90
CA GLY A 243 -0.06 15.28 22.90
C GLY A 243 0.44 15.06 21.45
N LEU A 244 1.72 15.29 21.19
CA LEU A 244 2.32 15.05 19.87
C LEU A 244 2.42 13.55 19.55
N PHE A 245 2.76 12.70 20.53
CA PHE A 245 2.71 11.24 20.37
C PHE A 245 1.29 10.76 20.06
N ALA A 246 0.28 11.30 20.76
CA ALA A 246 -1.12 11.00 20.49
C ALA A 246 -1.54 11.46 19.09
N LEU A 247 -1.10 12.65 18.66
CA LEU A 247 -1.33 13.19 17.33
C LEU A 247 -0.74 12.25 16.26
N ALA A 248 0.51 11.84 16.42
CA ALA A 248 1.17 10.93 15.50
C ALA A 248 0.46 9.57 15.42
N GLY A 249 0.06 8.99 16.57
CA GLY A 249 -0.69 7.74 16.62
C GLY A 249 -2.07 7.84 15.97
N PHE A 250 -2.78 8.93 16.23
CA PHE A 250 -4.10 9.23 15.68
C PHE A 250 -4.04 9.36 14.15
N PHE A 251 -3.20 10.27 13.64
CA PHE A 251 -3.12 10.53 12.20
C PHE A 251 -2.54 9.33 11.43
N GLY A 252 -1.60 8.58 12.01
CA GLY A 252 -1.11 7.34 11.40
C GLY A 252 -2.21 6.28 11.26
N SER A 253 -3.03 6.09 12.29
CA SER A 253 -4.13 5.12 12.27
C SER A 253 -5.26 5.54 11.34
N ILE A 254 -5.63 6.82 11.34
CA ILE A 254 -6.60 7.37 10.39
C ILE A 254 -6.06 7.29 8.96
N GLY A 255 -4.78 7.56 8.74
CA GLY A 255 -4.13 7.43 7.44
C GLY A 255 -4.29 6.02 6.87
N VAL A 256 -3.95 4.99 7.66
CA VAL A 256 -4.15 3.58 7.27
C VAL A 256 -5.62 3.28 6.98
N MET A 257 -6.53 3.74 7.81
CA MET A 257 -7.97 3.54 7.63
C MET A 257 -8.47 4.18 6.33
N CYS A 258 -8.12 5.43 6.08
CA CYS A 258 -8.51 6.17 4.88
C CYS A 258 -7.96 5.52 3.60
N LEU A 259 -6.68 5.12 3.59
CA LEU A 259 -6.09 4.39 2.46
C LEU A 259 -6.82 3.08 2.20
N THR A 260 -7.09 2.29 3.24
CA THR A 260 -7.80 1.02 3.10
C THR A 260 -9.19 1.23 2.48
N HIS A 261 -9.93 2.25 2.92
CA HIS A 261 -11.23 2.58 2.34
C HIS A 261 -11.12 3.13 0.91
N ALA A 262 -10.09 3.93 0.60
CA ALA A 262 -9.84 4.41 -0.75
C ALA A 262 -9.72 3.26 -1.76
N PHE A 263 -8.91 2.24 -1.43
CA PHE A 263 -8.74 1.04 -2.26
C PHE A 263 -9.99 0.16 -2.38
N ARG A 264 -10.94 0.29 -1.45
CA ARG A 264 -12.26 -0.39 -1.53
C ARG A 264 -13.27 0.40 -2.37
N LEU A 265 -13.17 1.72 -2.43
CA LEU A 265 -14.14 2.62 -3.07
C LEU A 265 -13.80 2.90 -4.53
N ALA A 266 -12.53 2.73 -4.95
CA ALA A 266 -12.10 3.08 -6.28
C ALA A 266 -11.03 2.13 -6.83
N PRO A 267 -10.97 1.96 -8.17
CA PRO A 267 -9.90 1.21 -8.81
C PRO A 267 -8.53 1.84 -8.51
N VAL A 268 -7.50 1.00 -8.29
CA VAL A 268 -6.13 1.44 -7.98
C VAL A 268 -5.63 2.47 -9.00
N ALA A 269 -5.91 2.26 -10.29
CA ALA A 269 -5.49 3.17 -11.35
C ALA A 269 -6.06 4.60 -11.23
N ALA A 270 -7.21 4.75 -10.57
CA ALA A 270 -7.82 6.07 -10.36
C ALA A 270 -7.24 6.81 -9.16
N ILE A 271 -6.79 6.08 -8.12
CA ILE A 271 -6.34 6.68 -6.86
C ILE A 271 -4.81 6.73 -6.70
N ALA A 272 -4.06 5.80 -7.32
CA ALA A 272 -2.61 5.72 -7.16
C ALA A 272 -1.83 7.00 -7.56
N PRO A 273 -2.21 7.78 -8.59
CA PRO A 273 -1.54 9.05 -8.88
C PRO A 273 -1.58 10.05 -7.72
N PHE A 274 -2.62 9.97 -6.88
CA PHE A 274 -2.77 10.86 -5.73
C PHE A 274 -1.82 10.55 -4.58
N GLU A 275 -1.20 9.36 -4.55
CA GLU A 275 -0.14 9.03 -3.59
C GLU A 275 1.03 10.04 -3.67
N TYR A 276 1.33 10.53 -4.86
CA TYR A 276 2.40 11.51 -5.06
C TYR A 276 2.13 12.88 -4.42
N THR A 277 0.89 13.14 -3.97
CA THR A 277 0.58 14.35 -3.18
C THR A 277 1.30 14.36 -1.82
N ALA A 278 1.79 13.22 -1.35
CA ALA A 278 2.65 13.14 -0.15
C ALA A 278 3.88 14.06 -0.26
N LEU A 279 4.45 14.23 -1.46
CA LEU A 279 5.57 15.16 -1.68
C LEU A 279 5.17 16.63 -1.52
N VAL A 280 3.93 16.96 -1.93
CA VAL A 280 3.39 18.32 -1.75
C VAL A 280 3.26 18.61 -0.25
N TRP A 281 2.67 17.66 0.50
CA TRP A 281 2.54 17.79 1.95
C TRP A 281 3.89 17.80 2.66
N ALA A 282 4.83 16.93 2.26
CA ALA A 282 6.17 16.89 2.83
C ALA A 282 6.95 18.19 2.59
N THR A 283 6.83 18.76 1.39
CA THR A 283 7.44 20.06 1.07
C THR A 283 6.79 21.18 1.88
N LEU A 284 5.46 21.21 1.95
CA LEU A 284 4.72 22.22 2.71
C LEU A 284 5.06 22.18 4.20
N LEU A 285 4.95 21.00 4.83
CA LEU A 285 5.24 20.84 6.26
C LEU A 285 6.73 20.98 6.56
N GLY A 286 7.61 20.52 5.68
CA GLY A 286 9.06 20.70 5.79
C GLY A 286 9.44 22.18 5.76
N PHE A 287 8.83 22.96 4.88
CA PHE A 287 9.05 24.40 4.81
C PHE A 287 8.47 25.13 6.02
N LEU A 288 7.23 24.83 6.41
CA LEU A 288 6.55 25.50 7.52
C LEU A 288 7.20 25.27 8.88
N LEU A 289 7.69 24.04 9.12
CA LEU A 289 8.21 23.65 10.44
C LEU A 289 9.72 23.82 10.56
N TRP A 290 10.48 23.65 9.47
CA TRP A 290 11.96 23.67 9.49
C TRP A 290 12.58 24.60 8.44
N GLY A 291 11.78 25.25 7.58
CA GLY A 291 12.31 26.03 6.44
C GLY A 291 12.98 25.14 5.37
N GLU A 292 12.70 23.83 5.37
CA GLU A 292 13.33 22.87 4.46
C GLU A 292 12.62 22.88 3.09
N LEU A 293 13.40 23.05 2.03
CA LEU A 293 12.95 22.87 0.64
C LEU A 293 13.76 21.75 -0.02
N PRO A 294 13.13 21.01 -0.98
CA PRO A 294 13.86 20.05 -1.79
C PRO A 294 14.89 20.80 -2.66
N ASP A 295 16.07 20.23 -2.80
CA ASP A 295 17.05 20.76 -3.73
C ASP A 295 16.82 20.27 -5.17
N GLY A 296 17.55 20.87 -6.13
CA GLY A 296 17.38 20.54 -7.54
C GLY A 296 17.64 19.08 -7.87
N VAL A 297 18.57 18.42 -7.17
CA VAL A 297 18.90 17.01 -7.41
C VAL A 297 17.76 16.10 -6.91
N THR A 298 17.23 16.40 -5.72
CA THR A 298 16.02 15.71 -5.21
C THR A 298 14.84 15.90 -6.15
N LEU A 299 14.60 17.12 -6.66
CA LEU A 299 13.52 17.37 -7.61
C LEU A 299 13.66 16.56 -8.91
N VAL A 300 14.86 16.51 -9.49
CA VAL A 300 15.12 15.72 -10.69
C VAL A 300 14.91 14.23 -10.44
N GLY A 301 15.55 13.68 -9.40
CA GLY A 301 15.41 12.26 -9.05
C GLY A 301 13.96 11.86 -8.77
N THR A 302 13.23 12.67 -7.99
CA THR A 302 11.82 12.48 -7.68
C THR A 302 10.95 12.51 -8.94
N SER A 303 11.18 13.46 -9.85
CA SER A 303 10.43 13.53 -11.11
C SER A 303 10.60 12.26 -11.96
N ILE A 304 11.81 11.71 -12.01
CA ILE A 304 12.09 10.44 -12.71
C ILE A 304 11.35 9.27 -12.05
N VAL A 305 11.37 9.18 -10.71
CA VAL A 305 10.68 8.13 -9.95
C VAL A 305 9.17 8.20 -10.17
N ILE A 306 8.57 9.40 -10.07
CA ILE A 306 7.14 9.62 -10.32
C ILE A 306 6.76 9.21 -11.75
N ALA A 307 7.49 9.70 -12.75
CA ALA A 307 7.23 9.38 -14.15
C ALA A 307 7.29 7.87 -14.41
N SER A 308 8.31 7.20 -13.86
CA SER A 308 8.45 5.74 -13.94
C SER A 308 7.28 5.00 -13.26
N GLY A 309 6.90 5.38 -12.03
CA GLY A 309 5.80 4.78 -11.30
C GLY A 309 4.46 4.96 -12.00
N LEU A 310 4.15 6.16 -12.49
CA LEU A 310 2.94 6.44 -13.28
C LEU A 310 2.90 5.63 -14.59
N TYR A 311 4.04 5.47 -15.26
CA TYR A 311 4.12 4.64 -16.46
C TYR A 311 3.83 3.16 -16.14
N ILE A 312 4.34 2.63 -15.04
CA ILE A 312 4.06 1.26 -14.58
C ILE A 312 2.55 1.09 -14.35
N ILE A 313 1.91 1.98 -13.59
CA ILE A 313 0.47 1.97 -13.31
C ILE A 313 -0.35 2.01 -14.61
N TYR A 314 -0.01 2.94 -15.51
CA TYR A 314 -0.68 3.06 -16.80
C TYR A 314 -0.62 1.77 -17.62
N ARG A 315 0.53 1.10 -17.65
CA ARG A 315 0.70 -0.17 -18.37
C ARG A 315 -0.06 -1.33 -17.74
N GLU A 316 -0.15 -1.38 -16.42
CA GLU A 316 -0.96 -2.39 -15.71
C GLU A 316 -2.43 -2.26 -16.05
N THR A 317 -2.95 -1.04 -16.00
CA THR A 317 -4.35 -0.76 -16.33
C THR A 317 -4.70 -1.15 -17.76
N ARG A 318 -3.86 -0.78 -18.74
CA ARG A 318 -4.08 -1.18 -20.14
C ARG A 318 -4.06 -2.69 -20.36
N LYS A 319 -3.18 -3.43 -19.71
CA LYS A 319 -3.11 -4.89 -19.81
C LYS A 319 -4.36 -5.55 -19.22
N SER A 320 -4.87 -5.06 -18.11
CA SER A 320 -6.12 -5.54 -17.50
C SER A 320 -7.34 -5.36 -18.41
N ILE A 321 -7.42 -4.24 -19.13
CA ILE A 321 -8.51 -3.98 -20.09
C ILE A 321 -8.41 -4.89 -21.31
N GLN A 322 -7.21 -5.16 -21.83
CA GLN A 322 -6.99 -6.01 -23.02
C GLN A 322 -7.19 -7.50 -22.73
N SER A 323 -7.00 -7.96 -21.51
CA SER A 323 -7.21 -9.35 -21.09
C SER A 323 -8.66 -9.66 -20.73
N SER A 324 -9.57 -8.68 -20.75
CA SER A 324 -11.00 -8.93 -20.64
C SER A 324 -11.48 -9.65 -21.91
N PRO A 325 -12.17 -10.82 -21.82
CA PRO A 325 -12.65 -11.54 -22.99
C PRO A 325 -13.49 -10.62 -23.87
N LYS A 326 -13.09 -10.47 -25.16
CA LYS A 326 -13.99 -9.85 -26.14
C LYS A 326 -15.26 -10.66 -26.17
N LEU A 327 -16.40 -10.02 -25.91
CA LEU A 327 -17.69 -10.63 -26.15
C LEU A 327 -17.72 -11.17 -27.59
N PRO A 328 -18.15 -12.43 -27.83
CA PRO A 328 -18.44 -12.89 -29.17
C PRO A 328 -19.45 -11.91 -29.78
N SER A 329 -19.11 -11.33 -30.91
CA SER A 329 -20.07 -10.56 -31.71
C SER A 329 -21.20 -11.50 -32.03
N LEU A 330 -22.41 -11.25 -31.49
CA LEU A 330 -23.61 -11.87 -31.96
C LEU A 330 -23.72 -11.49 -33.45
N SER A 331 -23.58 -12.49 -34.33
CA SER A 331 -23.81 -12.23 -35.74
C SER A 331 -25.30 -11.90 -35.91
N PRO A 332 -25.65 -10.95 -36.78
CA PRO A 332 -27.08 -10.60 -37.03
C PRO A 332 -27.91 -11.73 -37.57
N ASP A 333 -27.28 -12.86 -37.96
CA ASP A 333 -27.96 -13.99 -38.61
C ASP A 333 -28.67 -14.98 -37.67
N ASP A 334 -28.55 -14.83 -36.32
CA ASP A 334 -29.26 -15.71 -35.39
C ASP A 334 -30.69 -15.24 -35.02
N THR A 335 -31.25 -14.25 -35.71
CA THR A 335 -32.61 -13.75 -35.51
C THR A 335 -33.54 -14.08 -36.67
N GLY A 336 -33.27 -15.10 -37.46
CA GLY A 336 -34.06 -15.40 -38.63
C GLY A 336 -34.45 -16.86 -38.74
N GLN A 337 -35.76 -17.09 -38.63
CA GLN A 337 -36.58 -18.24 -39.01
C GLN A 337 -36.92 -19.22 -37.92
#